data_3c22dfd560ccabd2634bd29ec5a0c076
#
_entry.id   3c22dfd560ccabd2634bd29ec5a0c076
#
_cell.length_a   1.000
_cell.length_b   1.000
_cell.length_c   1.000
_cell.angle_alpha   90.00
_cell.angle_beta   90.00
_cell.angle_gamma   90.00
#
_symmetry.space_group_name_H-M   'P 1'
#
loop_
_entity.id
_entity.type
_entity.pdbx_description
1 polymer ?
#
loop_
_entity_poly.entity_id
_entity_poly.type
_entity_poly.pdbx_seq_one_letter_code
_entity_poly.pdbx_strand_id
1 'polypeptide(L)'
;MSQTRIITNENGTCVGAVRYIVSMEQVNTAIVLVSAGIIISGIVIIALVILSGLMFIRSIVAPIRKLSEISSKIAHGDFSQAKKIEYKYDDEIGDLCDAISDMALDLQTADQMKNDFISRVSHELRTPLTAIKGWAETMQLSERGKLDRKTFDRGMGVIISESSRLTSIVEELLDFSRIQSGRMKLIKEKLDILAEFDDAVYFLKERAVTEGKHLLYDEPEAVYPAVYGDKNRLKQVFLNVLDNALKYTPKGGVVAAQVIYSKDEPDIIKIVITDTGCGISAEDLPKVKEKFYKANQTVGGSGIGLAVADEIMNLHNGSLNIESGEGVGTTVTLTFPVYKEGSENSLPENIKL
;
A
#
# COMPACT_ATOMS: atom_id res chain seq x y z
N MET A 1 24.62 -16.54 83.64
CA MET A 1 23.46 -17.20 84.26
C MET A 1 23.98 -17.95 85.49
N SER A 2 23.31 -17.80 86.65
CA SER A 2 23.72 -18.52 87.81
C SER A 2 22.54 -19.31 88.36
N GLN A 3 22.78 -20.58 88.71
CA GLN A 3 21.79 -21.44 89.34
C GLN A 3 22.39 -21.96 90.65
N THR A 4 21.64 -21.77 91.74
CA THR A 4 22.06 -22.23 93.04
C THR A 4 21.21 -23.43 93.44
N ARG A 5 21.87 -24.55 93.85
CA ARG A 5 21.23 -25.78 94.33
C ARG A 5 21.63 -26.00 95.81
N ILE A 6 20.64 -26.07 96.65
CA ILE A 6 20.83 -26.32 98.07
C ILE A 6 21.07 -27.80 98.30
N ILE A 7 22.12 -28.15 99.05
CA ILE A 7 22.43 -29.52 99.45
C ILE A 7 21.87 -29.68 100.87
N THR A 8 20.97 -30.64 101.05
CA THR A 8 20.40 -30.98 102.36
C THR A 8 20.90 -32.34 102.82
N ASN A 9 21.14 -32.50 104.09
CA ASN A 9 21.46 -33.78 104.72
C ASN A 9 20.22 -34.65 104.93
N GLU A 10 20.31 -35.93 105.20
CA GLU A 10 19.21 -36.89 105.42
C GLU A 10 18.17 -36.43 106.45
N ASN A 11 18.53 -35.54 107.32
CA ASN A 11 17.64 -34.93 108.33
C ASN A 11 17.02 -33.62 107.86
N GLY A 12 17.04 -33.25 106.51
CA GLY A 12 16.42 -32.05 105.97
C GLY A 12 17.11 -30.72 106.27
N THR A 13 18.25 -30.71 106.98
CA THR A 13 19.04 -29.51 107.31
C THR A 13 19.95 -29.11 106.13
N CYS A 14 19.99 -27.85 105.83
CA CYS A 14 20.84 -27.30 104.78
C CYS A 14 22.32 -27.40 105.19
N VAL A 15 23.07 -28.16 104.45
CA VAL A 15 24.51 -28.38 104.73
C VAL A 15 25.40 -27.49 103.85
N GLY A 16 24.87 -27.01 102.73
CA GLY A 16 25.63 -26.15 101.83
C GLY A 16 24.83 -25.78 100.57
N ALA A 17 25.34 -24.87 99.80
CA ALA A 17 24.76 -24.48 98.48
C ALA A 17 25.87 -24.48 97.43
N VAL A 18 25.62 -25.18 96.33
CA VAL A 18 26.52 -25.16 95.18
C VAL A 18 25.92 -24.19 94.14
N ARG A 19 26.72 -23.20 93.82
CA ARG A 19 26.33 -22.22 92.79
C ARG A 19 27.11 -22.46 91.49
N TYR A 20 26.38 -22.81 90.44
CA TYR A 20 26.98 -22.95 89.14
C TYR A 20 26.94 -21.60 88.44
N ILE A 21 28.07 -21.07 88.03
CA ILE A 21 28.16 -19.84 87.25
C ILE A 21 28.60 -20.25 85.82
N VAL A 22 27.73 -20.11 84.91
CA VAL A 22 28.01 -20.32 83.46
C VAL A 22 28.22 -18.99 82.82
N SER A 23 29.38 -18.80 82.19
CA SER A 23 29.62 -17.61 81.36
C SER A 23 28.72 -17.67 80.17
N MET A 24 27.89 -16.65 80.01
CA MET A 24 26.98 -16.50 78.87
C MET A 24 27.61 -15.70 77.69
N GLU A 25 28.90 -15.34 77.84
CA GLU A 25 29.57 -14.45 76.86
C GLU A 25 29.66 -15.05 75.48
N GLN A 26 30.03 -16.34 75.39
CA GLN A 26 30.12 -17.07 74.13
C GLN A 26 28.70 -17.20 73.44
N VAL A 27 27.67 -17.45 74.28
CA VAL A 27 26.28 -17.56 73.77
C VAL A 27 25.78 -16.23 73.30
N ASN A 28 26.05 -15.14 74.02
CA ASN A 28 25.69 -13.81 73.61
C ASN A 28 26.40 -13.39 72.32
N THR A 29 27.68 -13.66 72.19
CA THR A 29 28.43 -13.37 70.95
C THR A 29 27.92 -14.20 69.80
N ALA A 30 27.58 -15.46 69.98
CA ALA A 30 26.97 -16.27 68.90
C ALA A 30 25.59 -15.75 68.50
N ILE A 31 24.74 -15.34 69.44
CA ILE A 31 23.41 -14.73 69.14
C ILE A 31 23.58 -13.43 68.34
N VAL A 32 24.49 -12.54 68.73
CA VAL A 32 24.74 -11.28 68.01
C VAL A 32 25.26 -11.55 66.62
N LEU A 33 26.17 -12.50 66.43
CA LEU A 33 26.72 -12.85 65.13
C LEU A 33 25.63 -13.42 64.20
N VAL A 34 24.80 -14.34 64.68
CA VAL A 34 23.70 -14.94 63.92
C VAL A 34 22.63 -13.88 63.61
N SER A 35 22.25 -13.03 64.56
CA SER A 35 21.24 -11.97 64.30
C SER A 35 21.78 -10.91 63.34
N ALA A 36 23.06 -10.53 63.42
CA ALA A 36 23.69 -9.65 62.46
C ALA A 36 23.71 -10.26 61.05
N GLY A 37 24.03 -11.58 60.93
CA GLY A 37 23.98 -12.31 59.67
C GLY A 37 22.59 -12.33 59.04
N ILE A 38 21.54 -12.54 59.84
CA ILE A 38 20.16 -12.51 59.40
C ILE A 38 19.76 -11.10 58.90
N ILE A 39 20.12 -10.06 59.65
CA ILE A 39 19.83 -8.68 59.28
C ILE A 39 20.53 -8.29 57.97
N ILE A 40 21.82 -8.62 57.83
CA ILE A 40 22.61 -8.35 56.61
C ILE A 40 22.00 -9.09 55.40
N SER A 41 21.67 -10.37 55.56
CA SER A 41 21.04 -11.15 54.47
C SER A 41 19.68 -10.58 54.08
N GLY A 42 18.87 -10.12 55.03
CA GLY A 42 17.62 -9.45 54.80
C GLY A 42 17.79 -8.16 53.99
N ILE A 43 18.77 -7.32 54.34
CA ILE A 43 19.09 -6.09 53.61
C ILE A 43 19.52 -6.39 52.17
N VAL A 44 20.38 -7.41 51.97
CA VAL A 44 20.85 -7.84 50.65
C VAL A 44 19.68 -8.31 49.79
N ILE A 45 18.79 -9.14 50.32
CA ILE A 45 17.59 -9.60 49.59
C ILE A 45 16.69 -8.41 49.19
N ILE A 46 16.42 -7.49 50.11
CA ILE A 46 15.61 -6.29 49.83
C ILE A 46 16.29 -5.45 48.72
N ALA A 47 17.61 -5.25 48.79
CA ALA A 47 18.34 -4.50 47.77
C ALA A 47 18.25 -5.18 46.40
N LEU A 48 18.37 -6.51 46.33
CA LEU A 48 18.23 -7.30 45.10
C LEU A 48 16.81 -7.19 44.51
N VAL A 49 15.77 -7.26 45.35
CA VAL A 49 14.37 -7.11 44.91
C VAL A 49 14.11 -5.72 44.34
N ILE A 50 14.62 -4.69 45.03
CA ILE A 50 14.48 -3.30 44.54
C ILE A 50 15.23 -3.13 43.21
N LEU A 51 16.46 -3.62 43.10
CA LEU A 51 17.26 -3.53 41.88
C LEU A 51 16.58 -4.26 40.69
N SER A 52 16.10 -5.48 40.95
CA SER A 52 15.34 -6.26 39.96
C SER A 52 14.05 -5.55 39.52
N GLY A 53 13.31 -4.99 40.47
CA GLY A 53 12.11 -4.21 40.18
C GLY A 53 12.38 -2.96 39.32
N LEU A 54 13.46 -2.22 39.62
CA LEU A 54 13.89 -1.08 38.81
C LEU A 54 14.32 -1.47 37.40
N MET A 55 15.06 -2.61 37.29
CA MET A 55 15.39 -3.16 35.96
C MET A 55 14.16 -3.56 35.19
N PHE A 56 13.21 -4.27 35.79
CA PHE A 56 11.94 -4.65 35.15
C PHE A 56 11.14 -3.45 34.65
N ILE A 57 11.03 -2.41 35.48
CA ILE A 57 10.32 -1.19 35.09
C ILE A 57 11.01 -0.52 33.88
N ARG A 58 12.33 -0.47 33.87
CA ARG A 58 13.08 0.20 32.78
C ARG A 58 13.17 -0.61 31.50
N SER A 59 13.29 -1.94 31.61
CA SER A 59 13.45 -2.81 30.43
C SER A 59 12.13 -3.25 29.79
N ILE A 60 11.04 -3.30 30.55
CA ILE A 60 9.76 -3.83 30.04
C ILE A 60 8.63 -2.79 30.12
N VAL A 61 8.35 -2.27 31.35
CA VAL A 61 7.16 -1.44 31.55
C VAL A 61 7.25 -0.09 30.83
N ALA A 62 8.40 0.57 30.90
CA ALA A 62 8.58 1.89 30.27
C ALA A 62 8.54 1.83 28.74
N PRO A 63 9.20 0.87 28.06
CA PRO A 63 9.07 0.69 26.60
C PRO A 63 7.64 0.38 26.17
N ILE A 64 6.95 -0.56 26.83
CA ILE A 64 5.55 -0.90 26.50
C ILE A 64 4.63 0.31 26.64
N ARG A 65 4.80 1.12 27.69
CA ARG A 65 4.02 2.33 27.87
C ARG A 65 4.29 3.35 26.77
N LYS A 66 5.55 3.53 26.35
CA LYS A 66 5.94 4.38 25.24
C LYS A 66 5.33 3.90 23.92
N LEU A 67 5.36 2.59 23.65
CA LEU A 67 4.72 1.98 22.48
C LEU A 67 3.20 2.24 22.46
N SER A 68 2.54 2.08 23.60
CA SER A 68 1.11 2.36 23.73
C SER A 68 0.76 3.84 23.44
N GLU A 69 1.59 4.77 23.92
CA GLU A 69 1.41 6.20 23.63
C GLU A 69 1.62 6.53 22.15
N ILE A 70 2.63 5.94 21.50
CA ILE A 70 2.91 6.10 20.08
C ILE A 70 1.80 5.48 19.24
N SER A 71 1.38 4.25 19.54
CA SER A 71 0.27 3.58 18.86
C SER A 71 -1.02 4.40 18.92
N SER A 72 -1.31 5.02 20.08
CA SER A 72 -2.46 5.91 20.21
C SER A 72 -2.35 7.17 19.33
N LYS A 73 -1.16 7.74 19.17
CA LYS A 73 -0.94 8.90 18.28
C LYS A 73 -1.10 8.49 16.81
N ILE A 74 -0.55 7.34 16.41
CA ILE A 74 -0.69 6.77 15.06
C ILE A 74 -2.18 6.57 14.74
N ALA A 75 -2.96 6.03 15.66
CA ALA A 75 -4.41 5.83 15.51
C ALA A 75 -5.18 7.15 15.28
N HIS A 76 -4.65 8.28 15.73
CA HIS A 76 -5.20 9.62 15.49
C HIS A 76 -4.56 10.35 14.30
N GLY A 77 -3.74 9.67 13.50
CA GLY A 77 -3.10 10.22 12.29
C GLY A 77 -1.82 11.02 12.55
N ASP A 78 -1.27 10.98 13.76
CA ASP A 78 0.03 11.61 14.06
C ASP A 78 1.15 10.59 13.91
N PHE A 79 1.77 10.58 12.73
CA PHE A 79 2.90 9.70 12.39
C PHE A 79 4.27 10.30 12.74
N SER A 80 4.32 11.50 13.34
CA SER A 80 5.58 12.26 13.55
C SER A 80 6.61 11.53 14.40
N GLN A 81 6.18 10.59 15.22
CA GLN A 81 7.03 9.82 16.14
C GLN A 81 7.27 8.36 15.70
N ALA A 82 6.72 7.93 14.58
CA ALA A 82 6.88 6.56 14.07
C ALA A 82 8.36 6.16 13.87
N LYS A 83 9.21 7.10 13.41
CA LYS A 83 10.65 6.91 13.22
C LYS A 83 11.49 6.98 14.51
N LYS A 84 10.91 7.28 15.69
CA LYS A 84 11.63 7.53 16.95
C LYS A 84 11.50 6.42 17.98
N ILE A 85 11.08 5.23 17.58
CA ILE A 85 11.03 4.08 18.50
C ILE A 85 12.43 3.50 18.58
N GLU A 86 13.34 4.22 19.27
CA GLU A 86 14.66 3.68 19.58
C GLU A 86 14.53 2.73 20.78
N TYR A 87 14.77 1.46 20.54
CA TYR A 87 14.93 0.43 21.56
C TYR A 87 16.33 -0.19 21.43
N LYS A 88 17.00 -0.42 22.56
CA LYS A 88 18.43 -0.73 22.59
C LYS A 88 18.74 -2.23 22.61
N TYR A 89 17.76 -3.06 22.92
CA TYR A 89 17.96 -4.48 23.15
C TYR A 89 17.36 -5.27 21.99
N ASP A 90 18.02 -6.38 21.66
CA ASP A 90 17.60 -7.34 20.64
C ASP A 90 16.81 -8.46 21.34
N ASP A 91 15.53 -8.16 21.61
CA ASP A 91 14.59 -9.04 22.30
C ASP A 91 13.16 -8.87 21.71
N GLU A 92 12.18 -9.58 22.26
CA GLU A 92 10.79 -9.57 21.79
C GLU A 92 10.13 -8.16 21.84
N ILE A 93 10.65 -7.29 22.71
CA ILE A 93 10.19 -5.88 22.77
C ILE A 93 10.81 -5.10 21.62
N GLY A 94 12.05 -5.41 21.22
CA GLY A 94 12.70 -4.86 20.03
C GLY A 94 11.93 -5.22 18.76
N ASP A 95 11.62 -6.50 18.58
CA ASP A 95 10.80 -6.98 17.45
C ASP A 95 9.44 -6.28 17.38
N LEU A 96 8.81 -6.06 18.54
CA LEU A 96 7.53 -5.33 18.60
C LEU A 96 7.69 -3.84 18.25
N CYS A 97 8.81 -3.21 18.66
CA CYS A 97 9.12 -1.83 18.29
C CYS A 97 9.27 -1.69 16.78
N ASP A 98 9.99 -2.60 16.13
CA ASP A 98 10.23 -2.61 14.70
C ASP A 98 8.91 -2.86 13.94
N ALA A 99 8.12 -3.85 14.33
CA ALA A 99 6.82 -4.13 13.73
C ALA A 99 5.85 -2.94 13.81
N ILE A 100 5.82 -2.22 14.95
CA ILE A 100 4.99 -1.01 15.09
C ILE A 100 5.55 0.14 14.24
N SER A 101 6.88 0.26 14.11
CA SER A 101 7.51 1.27 13.27
C SER A 101 7.19 1.03 11.78
N ASP A 102 7.30 -0.19 11.31
CA ASP A 102 6.98 -0.57 9.93
C ASP A 102 5.50 -0.33 9.63
N MET A 103 4.61 -0.79 10.51
CA MET A 103 3.17 -0.51 10.38
C MET A 103 2.87 0.99 10.33
N ALA A 104 3.54 1.79 11.13
CA ALA A 104 3.35 3.23 11.16
C ALA A 104 3.83 3.92 9.88
N LEU A 105 4.94 3.45 9.29
CA LEU A 105 5.44 3.94 8.00
C LEU A 105 4.49 3.57 6.86
N ASP A 106 3.95 2.36 6.86
CA ASP A 106 2.97 1.91 5.87
C ASP A 106 1.69 2.74 5.94
N LEU A 107 1.18 2.98 7.17
CA LEU A 107 0.00 3.82 7.39
C LEU A 107 0.25 5.28 6.98
N GLN A 108 1.43 5.84 7.29
CA GLN A 108 1.82 7.19 6.88
C GLN A 108 1.83 7.30 5.36
N THR A 109 2.42 6.32 4.68
CA THR A 109 2.50 6.27 3.22
C THR A 109 1.10 6.17 2.61
N ALA A 110 0.23 5.31 3.16
CA ALA A 110 -1.15 5.17 2.71
C ALA A 110 -1.98 6.44 2.92
N ASP A 111 -1.82 7.14 4.08
CA ASP A 111 -2.54 8.39 4.33
C ASP A 111 -2.04 9.52 3.43
N GLN A 112 -0.73 9.59 3.19
CA GLN A 112 -0.15 10.56 2.26
C GLN A 112 -0.65 10.32 0.84
N MET A 113 -0.65 9.07 0.36
CA MET A 113 -1.21 8.70 -0.95
C MET A 113 -2.69 9.09 -1.06
N LYS A 114 -3.49 8.87 -0.01
CA LYS A 114 -4.90 9.27 0.04
C LYS A 114 -5.08 10.78 -0.08
N ASN A 115 -4.28 11.57 0.65
CA ASN A 115 -4.36 13.03 0.65
C ASN A 115 -3.90 13.60 -0.70
N ASP A 116 -2.83 13.07 -1.29
CA ASP A 116 -2.36 13.42 -2.62
C ASP A 116 -3.42 13.09 -3.68
N PHE A 117 -4.09 11.95 -3.55
CA PHE A 117 -5.22 11.59 -4.40
C PHE A 117 -6.35 12.61 -4.36
N ILE A 118 -6.85 12.94 -3.16
CA ILE A 118 -7.95 13.92 -3.00
C ILE A 118 -7.56 15.26 -3.61
N SER A 119 -6.32 15.70 -3.39
CA SER A 119 -5.79 16.94 -3.94
C SER A 119 -5.75 16.93 -5.48
N ARG A 120 -5.22 15.85 -6.07
CA ARG A 120 -5.11 15.67 -7.53
C ARG A 120 -6.47 15.58 -8.20
N VAL A 121 -7.38 14.76 -7.66
CA VAL A 121 -8.76 14.65 -8.16
C VAL A 121 -9.44 16.01 -8.15
N SER A 122 -9.31 16.76 -7.04
CA SER A 122 -9.88 18.09 -6.94
C SER A 122 -9.32 19.04 -8.00
N HIS A 123 -8.04 18.94 -8.33
CA HIS A 123 -7.39 19.75 -9.36
C HIS A 123 -7.83 19.33 -10.76
N GLU A 124 -7.84 18.00 -11.06
CA GLU A 124 -8.26 17.46 -12.36
C GLU A 124 -9.74 17.72 -12.67
N LEU A 125 -10.60 17.80 -11.65
CA LEU A 125 -12.01 18.18 -11.81
C LEU A 125 -12.19 19.70 -11.95
N ARG A 126 -11.40 20.50 -11.24
CA ARG A 126 -11.54 21.97 -11.25
C ARG A 126 -11.20 22.58 -12.61
N THR A 127 -10.16 22.09 -13.28
CA THR A 127 -9.68 22.62 -14.56
C THR A 127 -10.74 22.58 -15.66
N PRO A 128 -11.34 21.41 -15.99
CA PRO A 128 -12.40 21.34 -17.00
C PRO A 128 -13.67 22.11 -16.57
N LEU A 129 -14.01 22.08 -15.28
CA LEU A 129 -15.16 22.81 -14.77
C LEU A 129 -14.98 24.33 -14.94
N THR A 130 -13.77 24.84 -14.73
CA THR A 130 -13.45 26.25 -14.95
C THR A 130 -13.55 26.63 -16.42
N ALA A 131 -13.08 25.77 -17.32
CA ALA A 131 -13.19 26.00 -18.76
C ALA A 131 -14.64 25.98 -19.22
N ILE A 132 -15.44 25.00 -18.78
CA ILE A 132 -16.89 24.93 -19.08
C ILE A 132 -17.59 26.20 -18.59
N LYS A 133 -17.36 26.58 -17.32
CA LYS A 133 -17.96 27.78 -16.72
C LYS A 133 -17.58 29.04 -17.48
N GLY A 134 -16.29 29.24 -17.79
CA GLY A 134 -15.79 30.41 -18.47
C GLY A 134 -16.39 30.57 -19.88
N TRP A 135 -16.50 29.49 -20.65
CA TRP A 135 -17.15 29.53 -21.97
C TRP A 135 -18.67 29.74 -21.86
N ALA A 136 -19.34 29.13 -20.88
CA ALA A 136 -20.75 29.34 -20.63
C ALA A 136 -21.06 30.81 -20.26
N GLU A 137 -20.25 31.41 -19.37
CA GLU A 137 -20.34 32.83 -19.00
C GLU A 137 -20.07 33.75 -20.20
N THR A 138 -19.06 33.44 -21.03
CA THR A 138 -18.74 34.16 -22.24
C THR A 138 -19.93 34.15 -23.22
N MET A 139 -20.58 33.01 -23.40
CA MET A 139 -21.78 32.88 -24.25
C MET A 139 -22.97 33.62 -23.66
N GLN A 140 -23.13 33.61 -22.31
CA GLN A 140 -24.24 34.30 -21.65
C GLN A 140 -24.11 35.83 -21.68
N LEU A 141 -22.87 36.34 -21.50
CA LEU A 141 -22.58 37.79 -21.48
C LEU A 141 -22.57 38.42 -22.87
N SER A 142 -22.42 37.61 -23.93
CA SER A 142 -22.50 38.11 -25.30
C SER A 142 -23.95 38.50 -25.60
N GLU A 143 -24.18 39.81 -25.81
CA GLU A 143 -25.48 40.29 -26.28
C GLU A 143 -25.93 39.46 -27.50
N ARG A 144 -27.18 39.02 -27.49
CA ARG A 144 -27.78 38.22 -28.57
C ARG A 144 -27.46 38.85 -29.93
N GLY A 145 -26.54 38.24 -30.70
CA GLY A 145 -26.16 38.65 -32.06
C GLY A 145 -24.75 39.22 -32.22
N LYS A 146 -23.95 39.41 -31.14
CA LYS A 146 -22.55 39.91 -31.21
C LYS A 146 -21.47 38.81 -31.19
N LEU A 147 -21.82 37.57 -30.82
CA LEU A 147 -20.88 36.47 -30.93
C LEU A 147 -20.87 35.94 -32.36
N ASP A 148 -19.71 35.92 -32.99
CA ASP A 148 -19.58 35.29 -34.29
C ASP A 148 -19.76 33.77 -34.17
N ARG A 149 -20.32 33.15 -35.21
CA ARG A 149 -20.64 31.73 -35.23
C ARG A 149 -19.43 30.85 -34.95
N LYS A 150 -18.25 31.24 -35.41
CA LYS A 150 -17.01 30.52 -35.24
C LYS A 150 -16.59 30.46 -33.73
N THR A 151 -16.71 31.57 -33.01
CA THR A 151 -16.45 31.64 -31.58
C THR A 151 -17.47 30.84 -30.76
N PHE A 152 -18.76 30.90 -31.17
CA PHE A 152 -19.81 30.09 -30.55
C PHE A 152 -19.54 28.58 -30.71
N ASP A 153 -19.29 28.15 -31.97
CA ASP A 153 -19.03 26.73 -32.28
C ASP A 153 -17.76 26.22 -31.53
N ARG A 154 -16.73 27.06 -31.47
CA ARG A 154 -15.50 26.74 -30.66
C ARG A 154 -15.80 26.58 -29.17
N GLY A 155 -16.56 27.51 -28.58
CA GLY A 155 -16.89 27.45 -27.17
C GLY A 155 -17.77 26.25 -26.83
N MET A 156 -18.75 25.94 -27.68
CA MET A 156 -19.58 24.75 -27.53
C MET A 156 -18.75 23.48 -27.66
N GLY A 157 -17.80 23.43 -28.60
CA GLY A 157 -16.86 22.31 -28.74
C GLY A 157 -16.03 22.09 -27.49
N VAL A 158 -15.51 23.16 -26.84
CA VAL A 158 -14.78 23.07 -25.59
C VAL A 158 -15.68 22.56 -24.48
N ILE A 159 -16.89 23.05 -24.32
CA ILE A 159 -17.83 22.60 -23.29
C ILE A 159 -18.13 21.11 -23.44
N ILE A 160 -18.40 20.63 -24.65
CA ILE A 160 -18.66 19.21 -24.92
C ILE A 160 -17.43 18.37 -24.61
N SER A 161 -16.26 18.77 -25.08
CA SER A 161 -14.99 18.05 -24.84
C SER A 161 -14.66 17.95 -23.35
N GLU A 162 -14.74 19.05 -22.60
CA GLU A 162 -14.43 19.06 -21.17
C GLU A 162 -15.49 18.33 -20.34
N SER A 163 -16.76 18.33 -20.79
CA SER A 163 -17.82 17.53 -20.16
C SER A 163 -17.56 16.02 -20.33
N SER A 164 -17.18 15.60 -21.54
CA SER A 164 -16.80 14.20 -21.81
C SER A 164 -15.58 13.79 -20.99
N ARG A 165 -14.58 14.68 -20.87
CA ARG A 165 -13.39 14.45 -20.03
C ARG A 165 -13.77 14.27 -18.55
N LEU A 166 -14.68 15.10 -18.01
CA LEU A 166 -15.19 14.96 -16.64
C LEU A 166 -15.87 13.62 -16.42
N THR A 167 -16.68 13.18 -17.37
CA THR A 167 -17.34 11.86 -17.30
C THR A 167 -16.30 10.74 -17.21
N SER A 168 -15.28 10.75 -18.07
CA SER A 168 -14.20 9.76 -18.01
C SER A 168 -13.47 9.75 -16.67
N ILE A 169 -13.14 10.92 -16.10
CA ILE A 169 -12.49 11.02 -14.78
C ILE A 169 -13.38 10.40 -13.68
N VAL A 170 -14.69 10.70 -13.70
CA VAL A 170 -15.64 10.14 -12.73
C VAL A 170 -15.74 8.62 -12.86
N GLU A 171 -15.81 8.08 -14.08
CA GLU A 171 -15.83 6.64 -14.33
C GLU A 171 -14.55 5.96 -13.85
N GLU A 172 -13.36 6.53 -14.12
CA GLU A 172 -12.08 6.03 -13.59
C GLU A 172 -12.06 6.01 -12.05
N LEU A 173 -12.61 7.04 -11.40
CA LEU A 173 -12.71 7.11 -9.93
C LEU A 173 -13.66 6.05 -9.36
N LEU A 174 -14.80 5.82 -10.02
CA LEU A 174 -15.76 4.79 -9.61
C LEU A 174 -15.16 3.38 -9.76
N ASP A 175 -14.47 3.12 -10.86
CA ASP A 175 -13.78 1.85 -11.08
C ASP A 175 -12.65 1.64 -10.06
N PHE A 176 -11.86 2.69 -9.81
CA PHE A 176 -10.87 2.66 -8.75
C PHE A 176 -11.47 2.33 -7.38
N SER A 177 -12.58 2.98 -7.01
CA SER A 177 -13.28 2.71 -5.73
C SER A 177 -13.78 1.26 -5.64
N ARG A 178 -14.30 0.69 -6.76
CA ARG A 178 -14.74 -0.71 -6.81
C ARG A 178 -13.58 -1.69 -6.67
N ILE A 179 -12.44 -1.40 -7.29
CA ILE A 179 -11.20 -2.17 -7.15
C ILE A 179 -10.70 -2.14 -5.71
N GLN A 180 -10.57 -0.96 -5.10
CA GLN A 180 -10.10 -0.78 -3.73
C GLN A 180 -10.93 -1.55 -2.70
N SER A 181 -12.24 -1.61 -2.91
CA SER A 181 -13.16 -2.30 -2.01
C SER A 181 -13.30 -3.80 -2.29
N GLY A 182 -12.57 -4.35 -3.27
CA GLY A 182 -12.72 -5.74 -3.72
C GLY A 182 -14.10 -6.05 -4.32
N ARG A 183 -14.87 -5.00 -4.69
CA ARG A 183 -16.24 -5.14 -5.18
C ARG A 183 -16.34 -5.14 -6.70
N MET A 184 -15.22 -5.07 -7.42
CA MET A 184 -15.24 -5.19 -8.87
C MET A 184 -15.60 -6.63 -9.24
N LYS A 185 -16.81 -6.82 -9.77
CA LYS A 185 -17.28 -8.10 -10.30
C LYS A 185 -17.12 -8.08 -11.81
N LEU A 186 -16.52 -9.14 -12.36
CA LEU A 186 -16.39 -9.35 -13.79
C LEU A 186 -17.56 -10.21 -14.30
N ILE A 187 -18.11 -9.81 -15.43
CA ILE A 187 -19.06 -10.62 -16.19
C ILE A 187 -18.28 -11.30 -17.30
N LYS A 188 -17.66 -12.44 -16.96
CA LYS A 188 -16.78 -13.17 -17.88
C LYS A 188 -17.58 -14.03 -18.84
N GLU A 189 -17.22 -13.97 -20.12
CA GLU A 189 -17.75 -14.79 -21.20
C GLU A 189 -16.64 -15.27 -22.11
N LYS A 190 -16.93 -16.25 -22.97
CA LYS A 190 -16.00 -16.68 -24.02
C LYS A 190 -16.01 -15.62 -25.12
N LEU A 191 -14.89 -14.99 -25.37
CA LEU A 191 -14.76 -13.89 -26.31
C LEU A 191 -13.57 -14.08 -27.26
N ASP A 192 -13.68 -13.49 -28.41
CA ASP A 192 -12.60 -13.31 -29.38
C ASP A 192 -11.82 -12.06 -29.00
N ILE A 193 -10.62 -12.25 -28.42
CA ILE A 193 -9.78 -11.16 -27.94
C ILE A 193 -9.28 -10.29 -29.09
N LEU A 194 -9.11 -10.88 -30.30
CA LEU A 194 -8.66 -10.17 -31.46
C LEU A 194 -9.72 -9.15 -31.91
N ALA A 195 -10.98 -9.57 -32.06
CA ALA A 195 -12.07 -8.68 -32.43
C ALA A 195 -12.25 -7.51 -31.44
N GLU A 196 -12.08 -7.77 -30.14
CA GLU A 196 -12.17 -6.70 -29.11
C GLU A 196 -10.99 -5.73 -29.18
N PHE A 197 -9.81 -6.22 -29.52
CA PHE A 197 -8.63 -5.37 -29.68
C PHE A 197 -8.71 -4.53 -30.97
N ASP A 198 -9.17 -5.12 -32.09
CA ASP A 198 -9.39 -4.45 -33.37
C ASP A 198 -10.35 -3.26 -33.19
N ASP A 199 -11.46 -3.46 -32.47
CA ASP A 199 -12.41 -2.41 -32.13
C ASP A 199 -11.73 -1.24 -31.40
N ALA A 200 -10.83 -1.54 -30.44
CA ALA A 200 -10.14 -0.50 -29.69
C ALA A 200 -9.12 0.27 -30.55
N VAL A 201 -8.38 -0.43 -31.41
CA VAL A 201 -7.45 0.19 -32.36
C VAL A 201 -8.20 1.07 -33.36
N TYR A 202 -9.28 0.55 -33.94
CA TYR A 202 -10.10 1.30 -34.89
C TYR A 202 -10.63 2.60 -34.27
N PHE A 203 -11.12 2.55 -33.03
CA PHE A 203 -11.61 3.71 -32.30
C PHE A 203 -10.57 4.83 -32.16
N LEU A 204 -9.29 4.48 -32.00
CA LEU A 204 -8.21 5.45 -31.79
C LEU A 204 -7.50 5.87 -33.08
N LYS A 205 -7.73 5.18 -34.20
CA LYS A 205 -7.05 5.42 -35.47
C LYS A 205 -7.31 6.84 -36.02
N GLU A 206 -8.54 7.33 -35.99
CA GLU A 206 -8.90 8.67 -36.43
C GLU A 206 -8.25 9.75 -35.56
N ARG A 207 -8.22 9.52 -34.27
CA ARG A 207 -7.57 10.42 -33.31
C ARG A 207 -6.05 10.47 -33.54
N ALA A 208 -5.39 9.35 -33.76
CA ALA A 208 -3.97 9.30 -34.08
C ALA A 208 -3.65 10.18 -35.31
N VAL A 209 -4.42 10.05 -36.39
CA VAL A 209 -4.27 10.86 -37.59
C VAL A 209 -4.46 12.33 -37.30
N THR A 210 -5.51 12.70 -36.54
CA THR A 210 -5.83 14.10 -36.20
C THR A 210 -4.69 14.72 -35.35
N GLU A 211 -4.06 13.93 -34.45
CA GLU A 211 -2.93 14.36 -33.66
C GLU A 211 -1.58 14.30 -34.45
N GLY A 212 -1.60 13.85 -35.70
CA GLY A 212 -0.42 13.73 -36.56
C GLY A 212 0.56 12.66 -36.10
N LYS A 213 0.05 11.54 -35.61
CA LYS A 213 0.80 10.36 -35.15
C LYS A 213 0.45 9.16 -36.03
N HIS A 214 1.33 8.16 -36.06
CA HIS A 214 1.12 6.96 -36.85
C HIS A 214 0.76 5.79 -35.93
N LEU A 215 -0.47 5.27 -36.04
CA LEU A 215 -0.90 4.05 -35.38
C LEU A 215 -0.82 2.90 -36.38
N LEU A 216 0.17 2.03 -36.20
CA LEU A 216 0.44 0.87 -37.05
C LEU A 216 -0.12 -0.38 -36.37
N TYR A 217 -0.99 -1.07 -37.08
CA TYR A 217 -1.55 -2.33 -36.66
C TYR A 217 -1.96 -3.14 -37.91
N ASP A 218 -1.36 -4.30 -38.02
CA ASP A 218 -1.70 -5.28 -39.05
C ASP A 218 -2.59 -6.34 -38.40
N GLU A 219 -3.85 -6.38 -38.81
CA GLU A 219 -4.82 -7.36 -38.34
C GLU A 219 -4.37 -8.77 -38.77
N PRO A 220 -4.18 -9.71 -37.82
CA PRO A 220 -3.76 -11.05 -38.19
C PRO A 220 -4.83 -11.81 -38.96
N GLU A 221 -4.48 -12.44 -40.07
CA GLU A 221 -5.40 -13.31 -40.82
C GLU A 221 -5.70 -14.66 -40.12
N ALA A 222 -4.98 -14.98 -39.04
CA ALA A 222 -5.08 -16.26 -38.35
C ALA A 222 -6.24 -16.25 -37.32
N VAL A 223 -6.87 -17.40 -37.14
CA VAL A 223 -7.85 -17.62 -36.07
C VAL A 223 -7.13 -17.88 -34.76
N TYR A 224 -7.40 -17.05 -33.77
CA TYR A 224 -6.85 -17.16 -32.41
C TYR A 224 -7.80 -17.94 -31.51
N PRO A 225 -7.29 -18.65 -30.49
CA PRO A 225 -8.14 -19.28 -29.50
C PRO A 225 -8.88 -18.22 -28.68
N ALA A 226 -10.06 -18.58 -28.16
CA ALA A 226 -10.85 -17.66 -27.33
C ALA A 226 -10.20 -17.45 -25.97
N VAL A 227 -10.53 -16.32 -25.34
CA VAL A 227 -10.19 -15.94 -23.97
C VAL A 227 -11.47 -15.91 -23.13
N TYR A 228 -11.38 -16.21 -21.83
CA TYR A 228 -12.51 -16.07 -20.90
C TYR A 228 -12.39 -14.77 -20.12
N GLY A 229 -13.22 -13.78 -20.47
CA GLY A 229 -13.07 -12.44 -19.93
C GLY A 229 -14.33 -11.57 -20.03
N ASP A 230 -14.28 -10.43 -19.38
CA ASP A 230 -15.31 -9.37 -19.47
C ASP A 230 -14.95 -8.42 -20.61
N LYS A 231 -15.78 -8.45 -21.66
CA LYS A 231 -15.62 -7.65 -22.87
C LYS A 231 -15.38 -6.15 -22.59
N ASN A 232 -16.21 -5.56 -21.73
CA ASN A 232 -16.13 -4.13 -21.46
C ASN A 232 -14.87 -3.76 -20.69
N ARG A 233 -14.48 -4.60 -19.75
CA ARG A 233 -13.27 -4.39 -18.95
C ARG A 233 -11.98 -4.61 -19.75
N LEU A 234 -11.95 -5.59 -20.65
CA LEU A 234 -10.81 -5.78 -21.55
C LEU A 234 -10.69 -4.64 -22.55
N LYS A 235 -11.80 -4.19 -23.13
CA LYS A 235 -11.82 -2.99 -23.98
C LYS A 235 -11.28 -1.76 -23.23
N GLN A 236 -11.62 -1.58 -21.95
CA GLN A 236 -11.07 -0.52 -21.10
C GLN A 236 -9.54 -0.64 -20.95
N VAL A 237 -8.99 -1.85 -20.75
CA VAL A 237 -7.54 -2.09 -20.70
C VAL A 237 -6.88 -1.66 -22.01
N PHE A 238 -7.42 -2.10 -23.16
CA PHE A 238 -6.86 -1.77 -24.47
C PHE A 238 -6.85 -0.26 -24.73
N LEU A 239 -7.96 0.40 -24.45
CA LEU A 239 -8.08 1.85 -24.61
C LEU A 239 -7.11 2.58 -23.69
N ASN A 240 -6.98 2.18 -22.43
CA ASN A 240 -6.05 2.79 -21.48
C ASN A 240 -4.59 2.69 -21.95
N VAL A 241 -4.18 1.52 -22.45
CA VAL A 241 -2.80 1.31 -22.90
C VAL A 241 -2.53 2.03 -24.22
N LEU A 242 -3.42 1.92 -25.20
CA LEU A 242 -3.28 2.59 -26.50
C LEU A 242 -3.35 4.11 -26.37
N ASP A 243 -4.24 4.64 -25.52
CA ASP A 243 -4.35 6.07 -25.24
C ASP A 243 -3.07 6.62 -24.58
N ASN A 244 -2.50 5.88 -23.64
CA ASN A 244 -1.22 6.24 -23.05
C ASN A 244 -0.10 6.24 -24.12
N ALA A 245 -0.01 5.22 -24.95
CA ALA A 245 0.98 5.16 -26.03
C ALA A 245 0.84 6.38 -26.97
N LEU A 246 -0.35 6.68 -27.42
CA LEU A 246 -0.61 7.88 -28.23
C LEU A 246 -0.24 9.17 -27.48
N LYS A 247 -0.67 9.32 -26.26
CA LYS A 247 -0.51 10.50 -25.43
C LYS A 247 0.97 10.87 -25.20
N TYR A 248 1.82 9.89 -24.95
CA TYR A 248 3.24 10.13 -24.70
C TYR A 248 4.12 10.10 -25.96
N THR A 249 3.56 9.75 -27.10
CA THR A 249 4.23 9.82 -28.41
C THR A 249 4.14 11.25 -28.97
N PRO A 250 5.24 11.86 -29.40
CA PRO A 250 5.25 13.18 -30.02
C PRO A 250 4.58 13.14 -31.40
N LYS A 251 4.26 14.32 -31.94
CA LYS A 251 3.74 14.47 -33.31
C LYS A 251 4.78 13.89 -34.31
N GLY A 252 4.33 13.09 -35.25
CA GLY A 252 5.19 12.37 -36.21
C GLY A 252 5.76 11.05 -35.68
N GLY A 253 5.53 10.74 -34.40
CA GLY A 253 5.96 9.45 -33.81
C GLY A 253 5.02 8.30 -34.16
N VAL A 254 5.44 7.09 -33.80
CA VAL A 254 4.80 5.83 -34.16
C VAL A 254 4.33 5.09 -32.91
N VAL A 255 3.13 4.56 -32.96
CA VAL A 255 2.60 3.55 -32.04
C VAL A 255 2.34 2.31 -32.87
N ALA A 256 3.01 1.20 -32.56
CA ALA A 256 2.84 -0.09 -33.21
C ALA A 256 2.17 -1.07 -32.26
N ALA A 257 1.15 -1.78 -32.74
CA ALA A 257 0.46 -2.81 -31.99
C ALA A 257 0.48 -4.12 -32.75
N GLN A 258 0.59 -5.24 -32.05
CA GLN A 258 0.55 -6.58 -32.63
C GLN A 258 -0.06 -7.57 -31.65
N VAL A 259 -0.79 -8.56 -32.17
CA VAL A 259 -1.28 -9.71 -31.41
C VAL A 259 -0.42 -10.93 -31.75
N ILE A 260 0.09 -11.61 -30.73
CA ILE A 260 1.01 -12.75 -30.88
C ILE A 260 0.38 -13.97 -30.23
N TYR A 261 0.28 -15.04 -31.02
CA TYR A 261 -0.05 -16.38 -30.54
C TYR A 261 0.95 -17.36 -31.14
N SER A 262 1.68 -18.06 -30.31
CA SER A 262 2.74 -19.00 -30.75
C SER A 262 2.37 -20.43 -30.36
N LYS A 263 2.76 -21.38 -31.24
CA LYS A 263 2.66 -22.80 -30.93
C LYS A 263 3.61 -23.25 -29.82
N ASP A 264 4.66 -22.47 -29.57
CA ASP A 264 5.61 -22.73 -28.49
C ASP A 264 5.01 -22.34 -27.09
N GLU A 265 4.06 -21.42 -27.09
CA GLU A 265 3.31 -20.99 -25.89
C GLU A 265 1.79 -21.09 -26.16
N PRO A 266 1.23 -22.30 -26.31
CA PRO A 266 -0.15 -22.48 -26.79
C PRO A 266 -1.22 -22.07 -25.77
N ASP A 267 -0.82 -21.82 -24.55
CA ASP A 267 -1.72 -21.50 -23.44
C ASP A 267 -1.90 -19.99 -23.23
N ILE A 268 -1.22 -19.14 -24.00
CA ILE A 268 -1.26 -17.68 -23.84
C ILE A 268 -1.37 -16.96 -25.18
N ILE A 269 -2.06 -15.80 -25.14
CA ILE A 269 -2.07 -14.80 -26.20
C ILE A 269 -1.41 -13.55 -25.65
N LYS A 270 -0.53 -12.93 -26.43
CA LYS A 270 0.13 -11.67 -26.07
C LYS A 270 -0.32 -10.56 -27.01
N ILE A 271 -0.67 -9.40 -26.43
CA ILE A 271 -0.87 -8.16 -27.19
C ILE A 271 0.28 -7.24 -26.80
N VAL A 272 1.06 -6.83 -27.79
CA VAL A 272 2.25 -5.99 -27.62
C VAL A 272 2.00 -4.64 -28.25
N ILE A 273 2.14 -3.58 -27.46
CA ILE A 273 1.95 -2.18 -27.89
C ILE A 273 3.27 -1.45 -27.63
N THR A 274 3.89 -0.95 -28.68
CA THR A 274 5.17 -0.24 -28.62
C THR A 274 5.02 1.17 -29.14
N ASP A 275 5.51 2.15 -28.42
CA ASP A 275 5.53 3.55 -28.81
C ASP A 275 6.96 4.10 -28.92
N THR A 276 7.12 5.14 -29.74
CA THR A 276 8.36 5.91 -29.87
C THR A 276 8.31 7.20 -29.09
N GLY A 277 7.70 7.15 -27.92
CA GLY A 277 7.49 8.29 -27.04
C GLY A 277 8.71 8.67 -26.21
N CYS A 278 8.48 9.52 -25.20
CA CYS A 278 9.56 9.99 -24.31
C CYS A 278 10.16 8.87 -23.44
N GLY A 279 9.50 7.71 -23.35
CA GLY A 279 9.92 6.62 -22.47
C GLY A 279 9.73 6.95 -20.98
N ILE A 280 10.20 6.05 -20.13
CA ILE A 280 10.10 6.10 -18.69
C ILE A 280 11.51 5.87 -18.11
N SER A 281 11.88 6.68 -17.11
CA SER A 281 13.16 6.52 -16.42
C SER A 281 13.23 5.20 -15.64
N ALA A 282 14.43 4.65 -15.42
CA ALA A 282 14.60 3.43 -14.63
C ALA A 282 14.13 3.60 -13.16
N GLU A 283 14.11 4.82 -12.65
CA GLU A 283 13.63 5.15 -11.30
C GLU A 283 12.10 5.15 -11.21
N ASP A 284 11.43 5.58 -12.28
CA ASP A 284 9.98 5.70 -12.34
C ASP A 284 9.31 4.39 -12.77
N LEU A 285 9.98 3.57 -13.58
CA LEU A 285 9.43 2.35 -14.17
C LEU A 285 8.79 1.40 -13.15
N PRO A 286 9.37 1.13 -11.98
CA PRO A 286 8.71 0.29 -10.95
C PRO A 286 7.42 0.87 -10.40
N LYS A 287 7.28 2.21 -10.45
CA LYS A 287 6.19 2.96 -9.82
C LYS A 287 5.02 3.28 -10.75
N VAL A 288 5.18 3.13 -12.08
CA VAL A 288 4.15 3.55 -13.05
C VAL A 288 2.84 2.77 -12.97
N LYS A 289 2.85 1.60 -12.33
CA LYS A 289 1.66 0.83 -12.00
C LYS A 289 1.06 1.21 -10.65
N GLU A 290 1.79 2.01 -9.84
CA GLU A 290 1.26 2.48 -8.59
C GLU A 290 0.12 3.47 -8.82
N LYS A 291 -0.84 3.42 -7.93
CA LYS A 291 -2.04 4.25 -7.97
C LYS A 291 -1.64 5.72 -7.85
N PHE A 292 -2.17 6.56 -8.76
CA PHE A 292 -1.94 8.01 -8.78
C PHE A 292 -0.51 8.44 -9.14
N TYR A 293 0.36 7.50 -9.50
CA TYR A 293 1.70 7.84 -9.93
C TYR A 293 1.72 8.40 -11.34
N LYS A 294 2.54 9.42 -11.55
CA LYS A 294 2.81 10.03 -12.87
C LYS A 294 4.30 10.34 -12.93
N ALA A 295 5.01 9.69 -13.83
CA ALA A 295 6.41 10.00 -14.13
C ALA A 295 6.54 11.41 -14.75
N ASN A 296 5.56 11.82 -15.56
CA ASN A 296 5.51 13.16 -16.16
C ASN A 296 4.27 13.92 -15.70
N GLN A 297 4.47 14.96 -14.88
CA GLN A 297 3.40 15.78 -14.31
C GLN A 297 2.80 16.79 -15.30
N THR A 298 3.48 17.09 -16.41
CA THR A 298 3.03 18.08 -17.40
C THR A 298 1.98 17.53 -18.35
N VAL A 299 1.90 16.20 -18.48
CA VAL A 299 0.94 15.51 -19.35
C VAL A 299 -0.33 15.20 -18.54
N GLY A 300 -1.50 15.72 -18.98
CA GLY A 300 -2.79 15.55 -18.30
C GLY A 300 -3.16 14.07 -18.08
N GLY A 301 -4.03 13.77 -17.11
CA GLY A 301 -4.56 12.43 -16.78
C GLY A 301 -4.59 12.18 -15.29
N SER A 302 -5.39 11.21 -14.84
CA SER A 302 -5.61 10.88 -13.42
C SER A 302 -4.44 10.15 -12.74
N GLY A 303 -3.59 9.43 -13.50
CA GLY A 303 -2.61 8.47 -12.99
C GLY A 303 -3.26 7.18 -12.45
N ILE A 304 -4.51 6.93 -12.81
CA ILE A 304 -5.28 5.74 -12.38
C ILE A 304 -5.35 4.71 -13.50
N GLY A 305 -5.39 5.13 -14.76
CA GLY A 305 -5.70 4.28 -15.90
C GLY A 305 -4.82 3.02 -15.99
N LEU A 306 -3.50 3.16 -15.79
CA LEU A 306 -2.58 2.02 -15.85
C LEU A 306 -2.72 1.08 -14.64
N ALA A 307 -2.96 1.62 -13.45
CA ALA A 307 -3.24 0.82 -12.25
C ALA A 307 -4.56 0.04 -12.38
N VAL A 308 -5.59 0.67 -12.96
CA VAL A 308 -6.87 0.00 -13.26
C VAL A 308 -6.68 -1.08 -14.31
N ALA A 309 -5.89 -0.82 -15.37
CA ALA A 309 -5.59 -1.80 -16.41
C ALA A 309 -4.85 -3.02 -15.82
N ASP A 310 -3.83 -2.81 -14.99
CA ASP A 310 -3.09 -3.88 -14.32
C ASP A 310 -4.00 -4.74 -13.44
N GLU A 311 -4.87 -4.13 -12.65
CA GLU A 311 -5.80 -4.84 -11.77
C GLU A 311 -6.86 -5.63 -12.58
N ILE A 312 -7.40 -5.04 -13.66
CA ILE A 312 -8.31 -5.76 -14.56
C ILE A 312 -7.60 -6.97 -15.17
N MET A 313 -6.35 -6.84 -15.60
CA MET A 313 -5.55 -7.97 -16.11
C MET A 313 -5.37 -9.06 -15.05
N ASN A 314 -5.04 -8.69 -13.82
CA ASN A 314 -4.91 -9.64 -12.69
C ASN A 314 -6.23 -10.38 -12.42
N LEU A 315 -7.36 -9.67 -12.42
CA LEU A 315 -8.70 -10.27 -12.26
C LEU A 315 -9.07 -11.24 -13.41
N HIS A 316 -8.42 -11.10 -14.57
CA HIS A 316 -8.54 -12.01 -15.72
C HIS A 316 -7.49 -13.11 -15.72
N ASN A 317 -6.69 -13.26 -14.66
CA ASN A 317 -5.54 -14.18 -14.57
C ASN A 317 -4.50 -13.94 -15.68
N GLY A 318 -4.48 -12.73 -16.22
CA GLY A 318 -3.50 -12.24 -17.16
C GLY A 318 -2.40 -11.42 -16.48
N SER A 319 -1.55 -10.78 -17.27
CA SER A 319 -0.54 -9.86 -16.77
C SER A 319 -0.33 -8.68 -17.70
N LEU A 320 0.10 -7.55 -17.13
CA LEU A 320 0.53 -6.36 -17.84
C LEU A 320 2.01 -6.13 -17.52
N ASN A 321 2.87 -6.22 -18.51
CA ASN A 321 4.30 -5.95 -18.37
C ASN A 321 4.69 -4.68 -19.14
N ILE A 322 5.64 -3.89 -18.60
CA ILE A 322 6.08 -2.64 -19.17
C ILE A 322 7.61 -2.67 -19.26
N GLU A 323 8.11 -2.43 -20.45
CA GLU A 323 9.53 -2.26 -20.73
C GLU A 323 9.73 -0.89 -21.37
N SER A 324 10.63 -0.09 -20.82
CA SER A 324 10.81 1.28 -21.30
C SER A 324 12.23 1.76 -21.08
N GLY A 325 12.67 2.67 -21.96
CA GLY A 325 13.91 3.41 -21.82
C GLY A 325 13.66 4.89 -22.08
N GLU A 326 14.23 5.76 -21.23
CA GLU A 326 14.07 7.20 -21.37
C GLU A 326 14.62 7.67 -22.73
N GLY A 327 13.80 8.41 -23.49
CA GLY A 327 14.11 8.86 -24.85
C GLY A 327 14.03 7.79 -25.93
N VAL A 328 13.72 6.52 -25.60
CA VAL A 328 13.63 5.40 -26.55
C VAL A 328 12.18 5.08 -26.89
N GLY A 329 11.30 5.09 -25.88
CA GLY A 329 9.89 4.72 -25.98
C GLY A 329 9.50 3.67 -24.95
N THR A 330 8.26 3.17 -25.07
CA THR A 330 7.70 2.20 -24.14
C THR A 330 7.08 1.03 -24.89
N THR A 331 7.27 -0.18 -24.37
CA THR A 331 6.60 -1.40 -24.82
C THR A 331 5.75 -1.95 -23.70
N VAL A 332 4.46 -2.09 -23.93
CA VAL A 332 3.50 -2.71 -23.01
C VAL A 332 3.08 -4.05 -23.58
N THR A 333 3.25 -5.11 -22.79
CA THR A 333 2.83 -6.48 -23.15
C THR A 333 1.68 -6.90 -22.24
N LEU A 334 0.52 -7.15 -22.83
CA LEU A 334 -0.65 -7.75 -22.18
C LEU A 334 -0.66 -9.24 -22.48
N THR A 335 -0.74 -10.07 -21.45
CA THR A 335 -0.74 -11.54 -21.59
C THR A 335 -2.06 -12.09 -21.08
N PHE A 336 -2.72 -12.90 -21.90
CA PHE A 336 -4.03 -13.51 -21.60
C PHE A 336 -3.93 -15.03 -21.63
N PRO A 337 -4.50 -15.74 -20.66
CA PRO A 337 -4.63 -17.19 -20.72
C PRO A 337 -5.68 -17.57 -21.78
N VAL A 338 -5.38 -18.59 -22.57
CA VAL A 338 -6.31 -19.19 -23.54
C VAL A 338 -7.42 -19.92 -22.77
N TYR A 339 -8.64 -19.76 -23.24
CA TYR A 339 -9.79 -20.51 -22.68
C TYR A 339 -9.66 -22.00 -22.96
N LYS A 340 -9.73 -22.82 -21.89
CA LYS A 340 -9.81 -24.28 -21.97
C LYS A 340 -11.18 -24.72 -21.44
N GLU A 341 -11.88 -25.57 -22.19
CA GLU A 341 -13.15 -26.14 -21.72
C GLU A 341 -12.95 -26.85 -20.39
N GLY A 342 -13.72 -26.46 -19.36
CA GLY A 342 -13.60 -26.97 -17.98
C GLY A 342 -12.85 -26.06 -17.02
N SER A 343 -12.26 -24.94 -17.47
CA SER A 343 -11.57 -23.97 -16.60
C SER A 343 -12.54 -23.01 -15.83
N GLU A 344 -13.85 -23.14 -16.05
CA GLU A 344 -14.87 -22.31 -15.42
C GLU A 344 -14.94 -22.49 -13.87
N ASN A 345 -14.40 -23.59 -13.34
CA ASN A 345 -14.48 -23.96 -11.92
C ASN A 345 -13.21 -23.68 -11.09
N SER A 346 -12.17 -23.07 -11.65
CA SER A 346 -11.00 -22.69 -10.88
C SER A 346 -11.11 -21.25 -10.32
N LEU A 347 -12.18 -20.97 -9.59
CA LEU A 347 -12.18 -19.85 -8.65
C LEU A 347 -11.27 -20.21 -7.47
N PRO A 348 -10.33 -19.36 -7.07
CA PRO A 348 -9.63 -19.56 -5.82
C PRO A 348 -10.66 -19.54 -4.68
N GLU A 349 -10.75 -20.64 -3.91
CA GLU A 349 -11.67 -20.84 -2.77
C GLU A 349 -11.49 -19.88 -1.59
N ASN A 350 -10.71 -18.83 -1.72
CA ASN A 350 -10.33 -17.93 -0.64
C ASN A 350 -11.15 -16.64 -0.55
N ILE A 351 -12.41 -16.63 -1.02
CA ILE A 351 -13.38 -15.58 -0.65
C ILE A 351 -14.65 -16.25 -0.13
N LYS A 352 -14.55 -16.93 1.00
CA LYS A 352 -15.66 -17.10 1.93
C LYS A 352 -15.44 -16.19 3.11
N LEU A 353 -16.22 -15.08 3.14
CA LEU A 353 -16.64 -14.21 4.26
C LEU A 353 -15.67 -14.05 5.42
#